data_8c4aea4739bb1516542b456988472e92
#
_entry.id   8c4aea4739bb1516542b456988472e92
#
_cell.length_a   1.000
_cell.length_b   1.000
_cell.length_c   1.000
_cell.angle_alpha   90.00
_cell.angle_beta   90.00
_cell.angle_gamma   90.00
#
_symmetry.space_group_name_H-M   'P 1'
#
loop_
_entity.id
_entity.type
_entity.pdbx_description
1 polymer ?
#
loop_
_entity_poly.entity_id
_entity_poly.type
_entity_poly.pdbx_seq_one_letter_code
_entity_poly.pdbx_strand_id
1 'polypeptide(L)'
;MRIVLTGATGYIGSSVLAALVARGHDVIAPVRSAASAATATNAGASAVVGDITDPGWFTPLLHDADAAIHLAASRAGDGAQFDGAVADAVIAAFGGTGKPYIHTGGLWIHGPSDDLTEETPFNPPALVAWREGVESRLEAADLELSIVEPGIVYGHGAGIPASLADAPKDAEGRLTVVGDGRQHWPTVHVDDVADLYALIVERPAPAGRVLALSGQSPTVAEIGEAFADGPVVPEGPDASRTRLGAGYADALMLDQQGS
;
A
#
# COMPACT_ATOMS: atom_id res chain seq x y z
N MET A 1 -6.02 -22.20 -2.07
CA MET A 1 -4.97 -21.98 -1.05
C MET A 1 -5.60 -21.36 0.18
N ARG A 2 -5.02 -21.60 1.33
CA ARG A 2 -5.33 -20.93 2.58
C ARG A 2 -4.36 -19.74 2.76
N ILE A 3 -4.87 -18.51 2.67
CA ILE A 3 -4.05 -17.29 2.60
C ILE A 3 -4.31 -16.41 3.81
N VAL A 4 -3.26 -16.06 4.55
CA VAL A 4 -3.34 -15.03 5.58
C VAL A 4 -3.24 -13.66 4.92
N LEU A 5 -4.30 -12.84 5.04
CA LEU A 5 -4.35 -11.46 4.51
C LEU A 5 -4.44 -10.47 5.67
N THR A 6 -3.34 -9.80 6.00
CA THR A 6 -3.39 -8.69 6.96
C THR A 6 -3.94 -7.44 6.27
N GLY A 7 -4.61 -6.57 7.02
CA GLY A 7 -5.20 -5.36 6.43
C GLY A 7 -6.44 -5.59 5.56
N ALA A 8 -7.07 -6.77 5.62
CA ALA A 8 -8.22 -7.19 4.82
C ALA A 8 -9.44 -6.24 4.85
N THR A 9 -9.56 -5.39 5.88
CA THR A 9 -10.64 -4.39 6.01
C THR A 9 -10.19 -2.97 5.65
N GLY A 10 -8.95 -2.81 5.17
CA GLY A 10 -8.42 -1.54 4.67
C GLY A 10 -8.85 -1.25 3.23
N TYR A 11 -8.48 -0.08 2.71
CA TYR A 11 -8.85 0.35 1.36
C TYR A 11 -8.39 -0.64 0.28
N ILE A 12 -7.10 -0.91 0.15
CA ILE A 12 -6.59 -1.88 -0.82
C ILE A 12 -6.96 -3.31 -0.39
N GLY A 13 -6.82 -3.61 0.91
CA GLY A 13 -7.03 -4.97 1.42
C GLY A 13 -8.44 -5.50 1.23
N SER A 14 -9.48 -4.65 1.22
CA SER A 14 -10.86 -5.10 0.96
C SER A 14 -11.06 -5.53 -0.50
N SER A 15 -10.44 -4.85 -1.45
CA SER A 15 -10.45 -5.25 -2.86
C SER A 15 -9.62 -6.52 -3.09
N VAL A 16 -8.45 -6.64 -2.44
CA VAL A 16 -7.64 -7.88 -2.48
C VAL A 16 -8.40 -9.06 -1.88
N LEU A 17 -9.08 -8.87 -0.74
CA LEU A 17 -9.95 -9.89 -0.15
C LEU A 17 -11.01 -10.36 -1.15
N ALA A 18 -11.72 -9.42 -1.78
CA ALA A 18 -12.75 -9.75 -2.76
C ALA A 18 -12.19 -10.53 -3.97
N ALA A 19 -11.04 -10.12 -4.49
CA ALA A 19 -10.37 -10.80 -5.60
C ALA A 19 -9.95 -12.24 -5.24
N LEU A 20 -9.37 -12.44 -4.05
CA LEU A 20 -8.96 -13.76 -3.57
C LEU A 20 -10.16 -14.70 -3.33
N VAL A 21 -11.23 -14.20 -2.70
CA VAL A 21 -12.45 -14.97 -2.47
C VAL A 21 -13.12 -15.35 -3.80
N ALA A 22 -13.20 -14.44 -4.76
CA ALA A 22 -13.75 -14.70 -6.08
C ALA A 22 -12.98 -15.80 -6.85
N ARG A 23 -11.67 -15.95 -6.57
CA ARG A 23 -10.81 -17.01 -7.13
C ARG A 23 -10.87 -18.33 -6.34
N GLY A 24 -11.67 -18.39 -5.27
CA GLY A 24 -11.90 -19.60 -4.48
C GLY A 24 -10.82 -19.90 -3.43
N HIS A 25 -10.07 -18.88 -3.00
CA HIS A 25 -9.14 -19.03 -1.89
C HIS A 25 -9.85 -18.99 -0.53
N ASP A 26 -9.35 -19.74 0.45
CA ASP A 26 -9.72 -19.64 1.87
C ASP A 26 -8.90 -18.53 2.53
N VAL A 27 -9.51 -17.36 2.73
CA VAL A 27 -8.80 -16.19 3.25
C VAL A 27 -9.00 -16.08 4.76
N ILE A 28 -7.88 -16.11 5.50
CA ILE A 28 -7.84 -15.80 6.92
C ILE A 28 -7.48 -14.33 7.09
N ALA A 29 -8.37 -13.59 7.75
CA ALA A 29 -8.19 -12.16 8.00
C ALA A 29 -7.88 -11.89 9.48
N PRO A 30 -6.61 -11.70 9.87
CA PRO A 30 -6.26 -11.14 11.17
C PRO A 30 -6.81 -9.73 11.30
N VAL A 31 -7.57 -9.46 12.35
CA VAL A 31 -8.20 -8.16 12.61
C VAL A 31 -8.09 -7.76 14.08
N ARG A 32 -8.16 -6.45 14.36
CA ARG A 32 -7.96 -5.91 15.71
C ARG A 32 -9.24 -5.82 16.56
N SER A 33 -10.42 -5.99 15.96
CA SER A 33 -11.69 -5.80 16.64
C SER A 33 -12.80 -6.69 16.12
N ALA A 34 -13.81 -6.92 16.94
CA ALA A 34 -15.01 -7.65 16.55
C ALA A 34 -15.78 -6.96 15.39
N ALA A 35 -15.75 -5.62 15.30
CA ALA A 35 -16.36 -4.90 14.21
C ALA A 35 -15.66 -5.18 12.89
N SER A 36 -14.32 -5.14 12.88
CA SER A 36 -13.52 -5.52 11.70
C SER A 36 -13.69 -6.99 11.34
N ALA A 37 -13.87 -7.88 12.35
CA ALA A 37 -14.14 -9.29 12.10
C ALA A 37 -15.48 -9.50 11.38
N ALA A 38 -16.53 -8.81 11.79
CA ALA A 38 -17.82 -8.85 11.10
C ALA A 38 -17.70 -8.36 9.65
N THR A 39 -16.97 -7.27 9.40
CA THR A 39 -16.72 -6.74 8.05
C THR A 39 -16.00 -7.77 7.17
N ALA A 40 -14.90 -8.35 7.64
CA ALA A 40 -14.14 -9.33 6.90
C ALA A 40 -14.95 -10.63 6.64
N THR A 41 -15.71 -11.09 7.63
CA THR A 41 -16.56 -12.28 7.49
C THR A 41 -17.67 -12.06 6.46
N ASN A 42 -18.31 -10.89 6.47
CA ASN A 42 -19.34 -10.56 5.47
C ASN A 42 -18.76 -10.47 4.05
N ALA A 43 -17.46 -10.20 3.92
CA ALA A 43 -16.74 -10.22 2.65
C ALA A 43 -16.18 -11.61 2.28
N GLY A 44 -16.47 -12.66 3.05
CA GLY A 44 -16.13 -14.05 2.74
C GLY A 44 -14.84 -14.56 3.39
N ALA A 45 -14.21 -13.82 4.29
CA ALA A 45 -13.02 -14.28 5.01
C ALA A 45 -13.35 -15.01 6.32
N SER A 46 -12.43 -15.87 6.75
CA SER A 46 -12.36 -16.40 8.10
C SER A 46 -11.64 -15.39 9.00
N ALA A 47 -12.37 -14.52 9.71
CA ALA A 47 -11.78 -13.47 10.52
C ALA A 47 -11.32 -13.98 11.90
N VAL A 48 -10.10 -13.58 12.31
CA VAL A 48 -9.53 -13.92 13.62
C VAL A 48 -9.10 -12.65 14.33
N VAL A 49 -9.64 -12.42 15.55
CA VAL A 49 -9.29 -11.21 16.32
C VAL A 49 -8.01 -11.44 17.10
N GLY A 50 -7.03 -10.55 16.91
CA GLY A 50 -5.75 -10.60 17.61
C GLY A 50 -4.80 -9.51 17.16
N ASP A 51 -3.56 -9.58 17.62
CA ASP A 51 -2.50 -8.62 17.33
C ASP A 51 -1.40 -9.29 16.50
N ILE A 52 -1.24 -8.82 15.26
CA ILE A 52 -0.21 -9.34 14.34
C ILE A 52 1.23 -8.95 14.76
N THR A 53 1.39 -8.04 15.72
CA THR A 53 2.68 -7.68 16.31
C THR A 53 3.08 -8.57 17.48
N ASP A 54 2.14 -9.41 17.98
CA ASP A 54 2.45 -10.46 18.95
C ASP A 54 2.92 -11.74 18.25
N PRO A 55 4.21 -12.07 18.29
CA PRO A 55 4.73 -13.26 17.59
C PRO A 55 4.16 -14.56 18.16
N GLY A 56 3.77 -14.59 19.45
CA GLY A 56 3.16 -15.76 20.07
C GLY A 56 1.78 -16.08 19.51
N TRP A 57 1.07 -15.05 19.02
CA TRP A 57 -0.24 -15.18 18.41
C TRP A 57 -0.15 -15.31 16.88
N PHE A 58 0.69 -14.50 16.21
CA PHE A 58 0.68 -14.40 14.75
C PHE A 58 1.47 -15.53 14.06
N THR A 59 2.63 -15.92 14.58
CA THR A 59 3.47 -16.98 13.96
C THR A 59 2.72 -18.32 13.83
N PRO A 60 1.98 -18.82 14.83
CA PRO A 60 1.18 -20.04 14.68
C PRO A 60 0.12 -19.94 13.57
N LEU A 61 -0.51 -18.76 13.40
CA LEU A 61 -1.51 -18.54 12.36
C LEU A 61 -0.88 -18.62 10.95
N LEU A 62 0.34 -18.12 10.79
CA LEU A 62 1.11 -18.22 9.54
C LEU A 62 1.53 -19.67 9.25
N HIS A 63 1.93 -20.44 10.24
CA HIS A 63 2.32 -21.84 10.03
C HIS A 63 1.22 -22.69 9.37
N ASP A 64 -0.05 -22.40 9.69
CA ASP A 64 -1.20 -23.12 9.15
C ASP A 64 -1.65 -22.62 7.77
N ALA A 65 -1.01 -21.58 7.21
CA ALA A 65 -1.34 -21.01 5.92
C ALA A 65 -0.46 -21.59 4.80
N ASP A 66 -0.98 -21.54 3.56
CA ASP A 66 -0.22 -21.86 2.35
C ASP A 66 0.55 -20.65 1.82
N ALA A 67 0.04 -19.43 2.08
CA ALA A 67 0.64 -18.16 1.67
C ALA A 67 0.25 -17.02 2.62
N ALA A 68 0.95 -15.90 2.55
CA ALA A 68 0.58 -14.68 3.28
C ALA A 68 0.76 -13.41 2.44
N ILE A 69 -0.14 -12.44 2.66
CA ILE A 69 -0.11 -11.10 2.05
C ILE A 69 -0.20 -10.06 3.15
N HIS A 70 0.76 -9.15 3.21
CA HIS A 70 0.80 -8.08 4.21
C HIS A 70 0.40 -6.73 3.61
N LEU A 71 -0.80 -6.26 3.97
CA LEU A 71 -1.39 -4.97 3.58
C LEU A 71 -1.78 -4.10 4.79
N ALA A 72 -1.57 -4.60 6.02
CA ALA A 72 -1.82 -3.80 7.20
C ALA A 72 -0.74 -2.72 7.35
N ALA A 73 -1.14 -1.56 7.86
CA ALA A 73 -0.22 -0.49 8.21
C ALA A 73 -0.59 0.11 9.56
N SER A 74 0.41 0.53 10.31
CA SER A 74 0.18 1.30 11.54
C SER A 74 -0.15 2.75 11.20
N ARG A 75 -1.07 3.34 11.97
CA ARG A 75 -1.39 4.77 11.92
C ARG A 75 -0.79 5.56 13.10
N ALA A 76 -0.05 4.87 13.97
CA ALA A 76 0.52 5.47 15.18
C ALA A 76 1.90 6.11 14.97
N GLY A 77 2.45 6.08 13.74
CA GLY A 77 3.80 6.59 13.44
C GLY A 77 4.92 5.62 13.81
N ASP A 78 4.59 4.38 14.14
CA ASP A 78 5.49 3.30 14.54
C ASP A 78 5.69 2.25 13.43
N GLY A 79 5.57 2.67 12.16
CA GLY A 79 5.61 1.77 10.99
C GLY A 79 6.80 0.82 10.98
N ALA A 80 8.00 1.30 11.31
CA ALA A 80 9.19 0.46 11.37
C ALA A 80 9.07 -0.70 12.38
N GLN A 81 8.52 -0.43 13.56
CA GLN A 81 8.32 -1.46 14.58
C GLN A 81 7.20 -2.42 14.20
N PHE A 82 6.12 -1.89 13.66
CA PHE A 82 4.96 -2.65 13.24
C PHE A 82 5.30 -3.63 12.11
N ASP A 83 5.81 -3.14 10.99
CA ASP A 83 6.19 -3.98 9.85
C ASP A 83 7.38 -4.88 10.20
N GLY A 84 8.29 -4.41 11.07
CA GLY A 84 9.40 -5.20 11.60
C GLY A 84 8.93 -6.43 12.36
N ALA A 85 7.94 -6.29 13.23
CA ALA A 85 7.38 -7.43 13.98
C ALA A 85 6.68 -8.44 13.06
N VAL A 86 5.96 -7.96 12.04
CA VAL A 86 5.35 -8.82 11.02
C VAL A 86 6.40 -9.56 10.21
N ALA A 87 7.47 -8.86 9.78
CA ALA A 87 8.59 -9.48 9.06
C ALA A 87 9.25 -10.60 9.88
N ASP A 88 9.50 -10.36 11.18
CA ASP A 88 10.07 -11.38 12.08
C ASP A 88 9.17 -12.62 12.17
N ALA A 89 7.86 -12.44 12.32
CA ALA A 89 6.91 -13.54 12.38
C ALA A 89 6.84 -14.34 11.07
N VAL A 90 6.88 -13.64 9.93
CA VAL A 90 6.88 -14.26 8.59
C VAL A 90 8.18 -15.03 8.36
N ILE A 91 9.35 -14.46 8.66
CA ILE A 91 10.64 -15.13 8.52
C ILE A 91 10.66 -16.40 9.38
N ALA A 92 10.15 -16.33 10.62
CA ALA A 92 10.09 -17.49 11.51
C ALA A 92 9.14 -18.58 11.01
N ALA A 93 8.02 -18.21 10.36
CA ALA A 93 7.01 -19.17 9.92
C ALA A 93 7.26 -19.73 8.51
N PHE A 94 7.80 -18.92 7.59
CA PHE A 94 7.91 -19.25 6.17
C PHE A 94 9.33 -19.50 5.69
N GLY A 95 10.35 -19.11 6.47
CA GLY A 95 11.76 -19.33 6.11
C GLY A 95 12.05 -20.78 5.74
N GLY A 96 12.60 -21.00 4.55
CA GLY A 96 12.95 -22.33 4.00
C GLY A 96 11.77 -23.24 3.67
N THR A 97 10.53 -22.75 3.71
CA THR A 97 9.33 -23.60 3.49
C THR A 97 8.83 -23.60 2.04
N GLY A 98 9.27 -22.66 1.21
CA GLY A 98 8.75 -22.47 -0.15
C GLY A 98 7.33 -21.88 -0.21
N LYS A 99 6.80 -21.35 0.90
CA LYS A 99 5.47 -20.72 0.93
C LYS A 99 5.57 -19.25 0.44
N PRO A 100 4.68 -18.83 -0.50
CA PRO A 100 4.68 -17.47 -1.00
C PRO A 100 4.37 -16.44 0.09
N TYR A 101 5.17 -15.38 0.12
CA TYR A 101 4.91 -14.20 0.91
C TYR A 101 4.92 -12.94 0.05
N ILE A 102 3.86 -12.14 0.13
CA ILE A 102 3.77 -10.85 -0.54
C ILE A 102 3.82 -9.74 0.51
N HIS A 103 4.87 -8.93 0.46
CA HIS A 103 5.00 -7.70 1.23
C HIS A 103 4.51 -6.50 0.42
N THR A 104 3.87 -5.54 1.06
CA THR A 104 3.46 -4.29 0.43
C THR A 104 4.43 -3.18 0.78
N GLY A 105 5.17 -2.74 -0.22
CA GLY A 105 6.01 -1.56 -0.19
C GLY A 105 5.25 -0.29 -0.57
N GLY A 106 5.82 0.50 -1.45
CA GLY A 106 5.21 1.70 -2.04
C GLY A 106 6.23 2.55 -2.77
N LEU A 107 5.83 3.19 -3.86
CA LEU A 107 6.72 3.91 -4.78
C LEU A 107 7.55 5.02 -4.14
N TRP A 108 7.09 5.60 -3.05
CA TRP A 108 7.84 6.70 -2.41
C TRP A 108 9.23 6.29 -1.90
N ILE A 109 9.51 4.99 -1.77
CA ILE A 109 10.84 4.50 -1.38
C ILE A 109 11.93 4.89 -2.39
N HIS A 110 11.55 5.06 -3.65
CA HIS A 110 12.47 5.45 -4.73
C HIS A 110 12.77 6.95 -4.80
N GLY A 111 11.98 7.80 -4.08
CA GLY A 111 12.11 9.25 -4.22
C GLY A 111 11.69 9.77 -5.58
N PRO A 112 12.13 10.99 -5.99
CA PRO A 112 11.77 11.55 -7.29
C PRO A 112 12.44 10.78 -8.43
N SER A 113 11.69 10.54 -9.53
CA SER A 113 12.19 9.85 -10.70
C SER A 113 11.33 10.17 -11.93
N ASP A 114 11.98 10.41 -13.08
CA ASP A 114 11.30 10.62 -14.37
C ASP A 114 10.96 9.29 -15.08
N ASP A 115 11.52 8.16 -14.61
CA ASP A 115 11.32 6.83 -15.20
C ASP A 115 11.52 5.76 -14.11
N LEU A 116 10.46 5.47 -13.34
CA LEU A 116 10.47 4.45 -12.30
C LEU A 116 10.44 3.05 -12.90
N THR A 117 11.39 2.24 -12.45
CA THR A 117 11.46 0.80 -12.72
C THR A 117 11.76 0.05 -11.42
N GLU A 118 11.62 -1.27 -11.42
CA GLU A 118 11.97 -2.12 -10.29
C GLU A 118 13.47 -2.04 -9.92
N GLU A 119 14.31 -1.53 -10.82
CA GLU A 119 15.76 -1.34 -10.60
C GLU A 119 16.10 0.08 -10.13
N THR A 120 15.13 0.98 -10.02
CA THR A 120 15.36 2.35 -9.56
C THR A 120 15.90 2.34 -8.13
N PRO A 121 17.05 2.97 -7.85
CA PRO A 121 17.63 3.00 -6.52
C PRO A 121 16.72 3.66 -5.49
N PHE A 122 16.85 3.27 -4.23
CA PHE A 122 16.13 3.89 -3.13
C PHE A 122 16.68 5.28 -2.80
N ASN A 123 15.78 6.23 -2.65
CA ASN A 123 16.05 7.59 -2.19
C ASN A 123 14.82 8.12 -1.42
N PRO A 124 14.39 7.43 -0.36
CA PRO A 124 13.10 7.68 0.27
C PRO A 124 13.06 9.01 1.02
N PRO A 125 11.91 9.71 1.02
CA PRO A 125 11.67 10.76 1.99
C PRO A 125 11.61 10.19 3.40
N ALA A 126 11.90 11.02 4.40
CA ALA A 126 11.97 10.60 5.81
C ALA A 126 10.73 9.83 6.30
N LEU A 127 9.56 10.13 5.75
CA LEU A 127 8.30 9.47 6.11
C LEU A 127 8.33 7.95 5.91
N VAL A 128 9.00 7.47 4.86
CA VAL A 128 9.01 6.05 4.46
C VAL A 128 10.42 5.43 4.46
N ALA A 129 11.46 6.18 4.86
CA ALA A 129 12.85 5.71 4.85
C ALA A 129 13.07 4.43 5.68
N TRP A 130 12.27 4.22 6.72
CA TRP A 130 12.31 3.03 7.55
C TRP A 130 11.99 1.73 6.78
N ARG A 131 11.27 1.80 5.64
CA ARG A 131 10.89 0.63 4.83
C ARG A 131 12.10 -0.10 4.28
N GLU A 132 13.14 0.64 3.88
CA GLU A 132 14.38 0.07 3.35
C GLU A 132 14.97 -1.00 4.29
N GLY A 133 15.01 -0.71 5.60
CA GLY A 133 15.53 -1.67 6.57
C GLY A 133 14.66 -2.91 6.75
N VAL A 134 13.34 -2.80 6.64
CA VAL A 134 12.42 -3.94 6.73
C VAL A 134 12.49 -4.78 5.46
N GLU A 135 12.43 -4.15 4.30
CA GLU A 135 12.46 -4.84 2.99
C GLU A 135 13.79 -5.54 2.78
N SER A 136 14.94 -4.92 3.11
CA SER A 136 16.26 -5.56 3.03
C SER A 136 16.38 -6.80 3.93
N ARG A 137 15.73 -6.80 5.10
CA ARG A 137 15.70 -7.99 5.97
C ARG A 137 14.89 -9.13 5.35
N LEU A 138 13.76 -8.80 4.73
CA LEU A 138 12.93 -9.78 4.02
C LEU A 138 13.66 -10.35 2.81
N GLU A 139 14.34 -9.52 2.03
CA GLU A 139 15.14 -9.92 0.86
C GLU A 139 16.34 -10.80 1.24
N ALA A 140 16.94 -10.56 2.40
CA ALA A 140 18.05 -11.38 2.91
C ALA A 140 17.61 -12.72 3.51
N ALA A 141 16.32 -12.93 3.76
CA ALA A 141 15.78 -14.15 4.32
C ALA A 141 15.51 -15.20 3.23
N ASP A 142 15.50 -16.49 3.62
CA ASP A 142 15.15 -17.61 2.73
C ASP A 142 13.62 -17.70 2.56
N LEU A 143 13.03 -16.76 1.77
CA LEU A 143 11.60 -16.60 1.55
C LEU A 143 11.26 -16.63 0.05
N GLU A 144 10.12 -17.22 -0.30
CA GLU A 144 9.47 -17.00 -1.61
C GLU A 144 8.81 -15.63 -1.61
N LEU A 145 9.63 -14.57 -1.63
CA LEU A 145 9.23 -13.18 -1.44
C LEU A 145 8.83 -12.50 -2.75
N SER A 146 7.68 -11.81 -2.73
CA SER A 146 7.37 -10.76 -3.68
C SER A 146 7.10 -9.45 -2.93
N ILE A 147 7.63 -8.33 -3.43
CA ILE A 147 7.36 -6.99 -2.88
C ILE A 147 6.55 -6.23 -3.92
N VAL A 148 5.31 -5.89 -3.58
CA VAL A 148 4.45 -5.08 -4.44
C VAL A 148 4.51 -3.64 -3.97
N GLU A 149 4.82 -2.73 -4.89
CA GLU A 149 4.91 -1.29 -4.65
C GLU A 149 3.82 -0.56 -5.42
N PRO A 150 2.65 -0.36 -4.81
CA PRO A 150 1.57 0.37 -5.46
C PRO A 150 1.94 1.84 -5.70
N GLY A 151 1.56 2.34 -6.86
CA GLY A 151 1.49 3.77 -7.13
C GLY A 151 0.45 4.48 -6.28
N ILE A 152 0.03 5.64 -6.73
CA ILE A 152 -1.06 6.37 -6.10
C ILE A 152 -2.37 5.67 -6.45
N VAL A 153 -2.86 4.86 -5.50
CA VAL A 153 -4.05 4.03 -5.69
C VAL A 153 -5.32 4.88 -5.64
N TYR A 154 -6.19 4.67 -6.62
CA TYR A 154 -7.50 5.34 -6.71
C TYR A 154 -8.61 4.32 -7.00
N GLY A 155 -9.85 4.74 -6.86
CA GLY A 155 -11.05 3.94 -7.16
C GLY A 155 -12.02 3.87 -5.99
N HIS A 156 -13.25 3.51 -6.28
CA HIS A 156 -14.36 3.39 -5.31
C HIS A 156 -14.57 4.63 -4.41
N GLY A 157 -14.24 5.82 -4.92
CA GLY A 157 -14.38 7.08 -4.19
C GLY A 157 -13.40 7.25 -3.03
N ALA A 158 -12.28 6.53 -3.03
CA ALA A 158 -11.27 6.55 -1.97
C ALA A 158 -9.85 6.65 -2.53
N GLY A 159 -8.84 6.55 -1.67
CA GLY A 159 -7.43 6.73 -2.02
C GLY A 159 -6.99 8.19 -1.93
N ILE A 160 -5.69 8.42 -2.16
CA ILE A 160 -5.09 9.76 -2.10
C ILE A 160 -5.77 10.73 -3.08
N PRO A 161 -6.03 10.36 -4.36
CA PRO A 161 -6.71 11.24 -5.30
C PRO A 161 -8.08 11.72 -4.83
N ALA A 162 -8.87 10.87 -4.19
CA ALA A 162 -10.18 11.27 -3.67
C ALA A 162 -10.09 12.39 -2.62
N SER A 163 -8.97 12.47 -1.87
CA SER A 163 -8.78 13.55 -0.89
C SER A 163 -8.62 14.94 -1.53
N LEU A 164 -8.32 15.01 -2.83
CA LEU A 164 -8.28 16.28 -3.56
C LEU A 164 -9.67 16.90 -3.72
N ALA A 165 -10.74 16.08 -3.78
CA ALA A 165 -12.11 16.60 -3.84
C ALA A 165 -12.49 17.42 -2.61
N ASP A 166 -11.90 17.08 -1.45
CA ASP A 166 -12.11 17.76 -0.17
C ASP A 166 -10.99 18.78 0.16
N ALA A 167 -10.12 19.08 -0.80
CA ALA A 167 -9.05 20.06 -0.58
C ALA A 167 -9.62 21.47 -0.36
N PRO A 168 -8.89 22.36 0.36
CA PRO A 168 -9.33 23.74 0.57
C PRO A 168 -9.59 24.44 -0.76
N LYS A 169 -10.51 25.42 -0.70
CA LYS A 169 -10.76 26.33 -1.83
C LYS A 169 -10.20 27.71 -1.51
N ASP A 170 -9.71 28.38 -2.54
CA ASP A 170 -9.27 29.78 -2.41
C ASP A 170 -10.45 30.77 -2.28
N ALA A 171 -10.15 32.07 -2.23
CA ALA A 171 -11.16 33.12 -2.09
C ALA A 171 -12.16 33.18 -3.27
N GLU A 172 -11.76 32.70 -4.42
CA GLU A 172 -12.58 32.62 -5.65
C GLU A 172 -13.31 31.27 -5.75
N GLY A 173 -13.16 30.36 -4.79
CA GLY A 173 -13.81 29.05 -4.74
C GLY A 173 -13.13 27.98 -5.58
N ARG A 174 -11.90 28.22 -6.06
CA ARG A 174 -11.12 27.25 -6.84
C ARG A 174 -10.44 26.25 -5.90
N LEU A 175 -10.43 24.98 -6.31
CA LEU A 175 -9.77 23.90 -5.57
C LEU A 175 -8.25 24.13 -5.49
N THR A 176 -7.67 23.99 -4.29
CA THR A 176 -6.22 24.07 -4.12
C THR A 176 -5.58 22.68 -4.22
N VAL A 177 -4.43 22.60 -4.87
CA VAL A 177 -3.64 21.36 -4.97
C VAL A 177 -2.33 21.44 -4.22
N VAL A 178 -1.86 20.30 -3.70
CA VAL A 178 -0.63 20.20 -2.91
C VAL A 178 0.59 20.60 -3.75
N GLY A 179 1.51 21.34 -3.13
CA GLY A 179 2.72 21.81 -3.79
C GLY A 179 2.42 22.84 -4.88
N ASP A 180 3.08 22.69 -6.02
CA ASP A 180 2.83 23.52 -7.21
C ASP A 180 1.86 22.86 -8.22
N GLY A 181 1.42 21.64 -7.92
CA GLY A 181 0.51 20.86 -8.76
C GLY A 181 1.13 20.26 -10.01
N ARG A 182 2.42 20.48 -10.27
CA ARG A 182 3.12 20.04 -11.49
C ARG A 182 3.77 18.66 -11.33
N GLN A 183 3.95 18.22 -10.10
CA GLN A 183 4.48 16.88 -9.82
C GLN A 183 3.52 15.81 -10.36
N HIS A 184 4.10 14.76 -10.90
CA HIS A 184 3.37 13.61 -11.44
C HIS A 184 3.14 12.55 -10.36
N TRP A 185 2.00 11.90 -10.44
CA TRP A 185 1.66 10.75 -9.62
C TRP A 185 1.41 9.53 -10.51
N PRO A 186 2.29 8.51 -10.50
CA PRO A 186 1.96 7.23 -11.13
C PRO A 186 0.73 6.63 -10.47
N THR A 187 -0.35 6.48 -11.22
CA THR A 187 -1.64 6.03 -10.68
C THR A 187 -1.91 4.57 -10.99
N VAL A 188 -2.75 3.94 -10.19
CA VAL A 188 -3.27 2.60 -10.44
C VAL A 188 -4.66 2.44 -9.82
N HIS A 189 -5.57 1.76 -10.53
CA HIS A 189 -6.90 1.49 -9.97
C HIS A 189 -6.81 0.39 -8.90
N VAL A 190 -7.60 0.52 -7.83
CA VAL A 190 -7.57 -0.40 -6.70
C VAL A 190 -7.94 -1.84 -7.07
N ASP A 191 -8.80 -2.03 -8.08
CA ASP A 191 -9.16 -3.37 -8.55
C ASP A 191 -8.02 -4.02 -9.35
N ASP A 192 -7.27 -3.23 -10.15
CA ASP A 192 -6.09 -3.73 -10.87
C ASP A 192 -4.98 -4.13 -9.89
N VAL A 193 -4.79 -3.35 -8.81
CA VAL A 193 -3.90 -3.72 -7.70
C VAL A 193 -4.37 -5.03 -7.07
N ALA A 194 -5.66 -5.18 -6.80
CA ALA A 194 -6.20 -6.39 -6.17
C ALA A 194 -6.00 -7.63 -7.04
N ASP A 195 -6.25 -7.51 -8.35
CA ASP A 195 -6.00 -8.59 -9.29
C ASP A 195 -4.50 -8.94 -9.39
N LEU A 196 -3.62 -7.94 -9.35
CA LEU A 196 -2.18 -8.18 -9.34
C LEU A 196 -1.74 -9.00 -8.12
N TYR A 197 -2.21 -8.68 -6.90
CA TYR A 197 -1.92 -9.48 -5.70
C TYR A 197 -2.39 -10.92 -5.84
N ALA A 198 -3.61 -11.12 -6.37
CA ALA A 198 -4.15 -12.46 -6.58
C ALA A 198 -3.34 -13.26 -7.63
N LEU A 199 -2.92 -12.60 -8.71
CA LEU A 199 -2.07 -13.22 -9.73
C LEU A 199 -0.67 -13.58 -9.18
N ILE A 200 -0.07 -12.71 -8.37
CA ILE A 200 1.27 -12.95 -7.80
C ILE A 200 1.23 -14.12 -6.82
N VAL A 201 0.23 -14.21 -5.95
CA VAL A 201 0.15 -15.30 -4.95
C VAL A 201 -0.08 -16.67 -5.60
N GLU A 202 -0.67 -16.72 -6.80
CA GLU A 202 -0.91 -17.94 -7.58
C GLU A 202 0.30 -18.37 -8.43
N ARG A 203 1.35 -17.56 -8.53
CA ARG A 203 2.55 -17.90 -9.35
C ARG A 203 3.31 -19.07 -8.73
N PRO A 204 3.93 -19.89 -9.58
CA PRO A 204 4.78 -21.01 -9.10
C PRO A 204 6.13 -20.55 -8.54
N ALA A 205 6.50 -19.28 -8.72
CA ALA A 205 7.74 -18.67 -8.22
C ALA A 205 7.49 -17.21 -7.85
N PRO A 206 8.27 -16.63 -6.91
CA PRO A 206 8.11 -15.24 -6.52
C PRO A 206 8.30 -14.29 -7.70
N ALA A 207 7.61 -13.15 -7.66
CA ALA A 207 7.72 -12.13 -8.69
C ALA A 207 8.92 -11.19 -8.48
N GLY A 208 9.56 -11.25 -7.30
CA GLY A 208 10.53 -10.26 -6.89
C GLY A 208 9.86 -8.93 -6.53
N ARG A 209 10.51 -7.81 -6.83
CA ARG A 209 9.92 -6.48 -6.71
C ARG A 209 9.04 -6.19 -7.92
N VAL A 210 7.88 -5.59 -7.72
CA VAL A 210 6.88 -5.28 -8.76
C VAL A 210 6.28 -3.93 -8.51
N LEU A 211 6.43 -3.00 -9.45
CA LEU A 211 5.74 -1.72 -9.43
C LEU A 211 4.31 -1.91 -9.94
N ALA A 212 3.32 -1.61 -9.10
CA ALA A 212 1.92 -1.69 -9.48
C ALA A 212 1.45 -0.34 -10.04
N LEU A 213 1.59 -0.15 -11.35
CA LEU A 213 1.30 1.06 -12.10
C LEU A 213 0.31 0.79 -13.23
N SER A 214 -0.45 1.84 -13.62
CA SER A 214 -1.34 1.78 -14.80
C SER A 214 -0.68 2.20 -16.11
N GLY A 215 0.59 2.61 -16.07
CA GLY A 215 1.25 3.25 -17.20
C GLY A 215 0.83 4.71 -17.42
N GLN A 216 0.16 5.33 -16.44
CA GLN A 216 -0.25 6.73 -16.47
C GLN A 216 0.29 7.47 -15.25
N SER A 217 0.92 8.60 -15.50
CA SER A 217 1.47 9.47 -14.46
C SER A 217 0.95 10.92 -14.67
N PRO A 218 -0.35 11.18 -14.41
CA PRO A 218 -0.89 12.52 -14.53
C PRO A 218 -0.28 13.44 -13.47
N THR A 219 -0.27 14.75 -13.75
CA THR A 219 0.07 15.76 -12.76
C THR A 219 -1.02 15.88 -11.69
N VAL A 220 -0.65 16.33 -10.52
CA VAL A 220 -1.62 16.57 -9.43
C VAL A 220 -2.65 17.64 -9.84
N ALA A 221 -2.25 18.61 -10.65
CA ALA A 221 -3.18 19.59 -11.22
C ALA A 221 -4.23 18.92 -12.12
N GLU A 222 -3.83 18.05 -13.05
CA GLU A 222 -4.77 17.31 -13.93
C GLU A 222 -5.72 16.43 -13.12
N ILE A 223 -5.24 15.77 -12.07
CA ILE A 223 -6.13 15.00 -11.18
C ILE A 223 -7.08 15.93 -10.44
N GLY A 224 -6.60 17.04 -9.93
CA GLY A 224 -7.43 18.04 -9.23
C GLY A 224 -8.53 18.62 -10.15
N GLU A 225 -8.22 18.92 -11.40
CA GLU A 225 -9.17 19.42 -12.40
C GLU A 225 -10.29 18.41 -12.70
N ALA A 226 -10.03 17.12 -12.57
CA ALA A 226 -11.06 16.08 -12.71
C ALA A 226 -12.12 16.12 -11.58
N PHE A 227 -11.81 16.75 -10.44
CA PHE A 227 -12.73 16.93 -9.30
C PHE A 227 -13.29 18.35 -9.20
N ALA A 228 -12.72 19.29 -9.95
CA ALA A 228 -13.10 20.71 -9.89
C ALA A 228 -14.00 21.09 -11.07
N ASP A 229 -14.87 22.10 -10.85
CA ASP A 229 -15.63 22.74 -11.93
C ASP A 229 -14.80 23.88 -12.57
N GLY A 230 -13.50 23.63 -12.84
CA GLY A 230 -12.61 24.63 -13.42
C GLY A 230 -11.13 24.44 -13.02
N PRO A 231 -10.27 25.40 -13.33
CA PRO A 231 -8.85 25.29 -13.06
C PRO A 231 -8.57 25.25 -11.55
N VAL A 232 -7.62 24.42 -11.17
CA VAL A 232 -7.09 24.33 -9.80
C VAL A 232 -6.01 25.39 -9.58
N VAL A 233 -5.66 25.63 -8.32
CA VAL A 233 -4.60 26.56 -7.94
C VAL A 233 -3.57 25.90 -7.03
N PRO A 234 -2.27 26.19 -7.20
CA PRO A 234 -1.24 25.70 -6.29
C PRO A 234 -1.43 26.24 -4.87
N GLU A 235 -1.34 25.37 -3.87
CA GLU A 235 -1.30 25.79 -2.47
C GLU A 235 0.09 26.33 -2.11
N GLY A 236 1.13 25.80 -2.73
CA GLY A 236 2.52 26.05 -2.43
C GLY A 236 3.09 25.13 -1.33
N PRO A 237 4.40 24.86 -1.35
CA PRO A 237 5.01 23.85 -0.48
C PRO A 237 4.85 24.14 1.03
N ASP A 238 5.02 25.39 1.46
CA ASP A 238 4.96 25.73 2.88
C ASP A 238 3.53 25.68 3.44
N ALA A 239 2.54 26.06 2.66
CA ALA A 239 1.14 25.93 3.04
C ALA A 239 0.73 24.45 3.09
N SER A 240 1.16 23.63 2.12
CA SER A 240 0.95 22.19 2.11
C SER A 240 1.56 21.52 3.35
N ARG A 241 2.80 21.85 3.70
CA ARG A 241 3.46 21.35 4.93
C ARG A 241 2.72 21.75 6.19
N THR A 242 2.22 22.97 6.24
CA THR A 242 1.47 23.47 7.40
C THR A 242 0.15 22.72 7.57
N ARG A 243 -0.56 22.44 6.48
CA ARG A 243 -1.86 21.76 6.49
C ARG A 243 -1.77 20.26 6.72
N LEU A 244 -0.82 19.59 6.04
CA LEU A 244 -0.73 18.13 5.99
C LEU A 244 0.33 17.53 6.94
N GLY A 245 1.19 18.37 7.50
CA GLY A 245 2.42 17.95 8.16
C GLY A 245 3.56 17.75 7.15
N ALA A 246 4.78 18.14 7.52
CA ALA A 246 5.93 18.21 6.60
C ALA A 246 6.20 16.88 5.90
N GLY A 247 6.27 15.77 6.65
CA GLY A 247 6.63 14.48 6.07
C GLY A 247 5.64 14.00 5.00
N TYR A 248 4.32 14.14 5.27
CA TYR A 248 3.31 13.71 4.33
C TYR A 248 3.21 14.64 3.12
N ALA A 249 3.31 15.96 3.34
CA ALA A 249 3.34 16.93 2.24
C ALA A 249 4.55 16.72 1.34
N ASP A 250 5.74 16.50 1.89
CA ASP A 250 6.96 16.24 1.12
C ASP A 250 6.82 14.96 0.27
N ALA A 251 6.22 13.90 0.81
CA ALA A 251 5.95 12.68 0.05
C ALA A 251 4.95 12.91 -1.11
N LEU A 252 3.89 13.69 -0.88
CA LEU A 252 2.91 14.05 -1.92
C LEU A 252 3.47 15.00 -2.99
N MET A 253 4.53 15.74 -2.68
CA MET A 253 5.21 16.63 -3.62
C MET A 253 6.35 15.96 -4.40
N LEU A 254 6.59 14.66 -4.18
CA LEU A 254 7.53 13.92 -5.02
C LEU A 254 7.01 13.89 -6.46
N ASP A 255 7.90 14.20 -7.38
CA ASP A 255 7.66 14.05 -8.82
C ASP A 255 8.12 12.66 -9.24
N GLN A 256 7.16 11.82 -9.60
CA GLN A 256 7.42 10.43 -9.96
C GLN A 256 6.67 10.08 -11.24
N GLN A 257 7.37 9.50 -12.21
CA GLN A 257 6.81 8.98 -13.44
C GLN A 257 7.24 7.52 -13.61
N GLY A 258 6.37 6.69 -14.16
CA GLY A 258 6.64 5.28 -14.45
C GLY A 258 5.58 4.73 -15.41
N SER A 259 5.93 3.71 -16.16
CA SER A 259 5.09 3.11 -17.21
C SER A 259 4.96 1.59 -17.04
#